data_58e280f11d91dc4c07ba5038a6be5feb
#
_entry.id   58e280f11d91dc4c07ba5038a6be5feb
#
_cell.length_a   1.000
_cell.length_b   1.000
_cell.length_c   1.000
_cell.angle_alpha   90.00
_cell.angle_beta   90.00
_cell.angle_gamma   90.00
#
_symmetry.space_group_name_H-M   'P 1'
#
loop_
_entity.id
_entity.type
_entity.pdbx_description
1 polymer ?
#
loop_
_entity_poly.entity_id
_entity_poly.type
_entity_poly.pdbx_seq_one_letter_code
_entity_poly.pdbx_strand_id
1 'polypeptide(L)'
;MHLGRRNLSQRNRVARMKRKARATVRRCGEAGFSLVEVLVVMLILGIVAAMAIPGWQRIQKNARLNGDAHNIGEALAVAKMRAGANFTYSRVFFFTGTDKTQYFRVDTWNTTLNCWVPDGLPGPLNGNCITTSAVTGYENNLSRGVSGGFGSLSTVPSNFVTSVAQAGGCWGGGTTAMAGSQIADTSCIVFNSRGFPTASGGFYLTDGTRVFAVVTNTMGLMHSYVSDAATASWHAY
;
A
#
# COMPACT_ATOMS: atom_id res chain seq x y z
N MET A 1 21.62 -87.38 -20.12
CA MET A 1 20.72 -86.74 -21.13
C MET A 1 19.37 -86.47 -20.57
N HIS A 2 19.14 -85.36 -19.86
CA HIS A 2 17.82 -84.98 -19.34
C HIS A 2 17.76 -83.44 -19.04
N LEU A 3 17.82 -82.62 -20.06
CA LEU A 3 17.71 -81.17 -19.93
C LEU A 3 16.96 -80.58 -21.16
N GLY A 4 15.68 -80.85 -21.30
CA GLY A 4 14.98 -80.34 -22.49
C GLY A 4 13.46 -80.08 -22.35
N ARG A 5 12.83 -80.43 -21.24
CA ARG A 5 11.36 -80.40 -21.19
C ARG A 5 10.72 -79.34 -20.25
N ARG A 6 11.49 -78.55 -19.52
CA ARG A 6 10.88 -77.50 -18.54
C ARG A 6 10.63 -76.13 -19.13
N ASN A 7 11.11 -75.81 -20.31
CA ASN A 7 11.09 -74.46 -20.83
C ASN A 7 9.84 -74.06 -21.66
N LEU A 8 9.08 -75.03 -22.15
CA LEU A 8 7.92 -74.81 -23.00
C LEU A 8 6.64 -74.47 -22.20
N SER A 9 6.52 -75.03 -21.00
CA SER A 9 5.34 -74.77 -20.11
C SER A 9 5.32 -73.35 -19.54
N GLN A 10 6.48 -72.78 -19.24
CA GLN A 10 6.56 -71.44 -18.73
C GLN A 10 6.29 -70.37 -19.80
N ARG A 11 6.74 -70.54 -21.03
CA ARG A 11 6.48 -69.60 -22.13
C ARG A 11 5.00 -69.46 -22.47
N ASN A 12 4.24 -70.57 -22.39
CA ASN A 12 2.79 -70.53 -22.64
C ASN A 12 1.98 -69.86 -21.52
N ARG A 13 2.45 -69.89 -20.27
CA ARG A 13 1.79 -69.15 -19.14
C ARG A 13 2.01 -67.68 -19.25
N VAL A 14 3.20 -67.22 -19.62
CA VAL A 14 3.49 -65.76 -19.76
C VAL A 14 2.75 -65.17 -20.96
N ALA A 15 2.61 -65.91 -22.07
CA ALA A 15 1.86 -65.45 -23.23
C ALA A 15 0.34 -65.37 -22.96
N ARG A 16 -0.20 -66.26 -22.11
CA ARG A 16 -1.63 -66.24 -21.71
C ARG A 16 -1.94 -65.09 -20.73
N MET A 17 -1.00 -64.73 -19.83
CA MET A 17 -1.16 -63.55 -18.94
C MET A 17 -1.11 -62.24 -19.69
N LYS A 18 -0.25 -62.09 -20.71
CA LYS A 18 -0.21 -60.86 -21.54
C LYS A 18 -1.45 -60.63 -22.39
N ARG A 19 -2.20 -61.69 -22.76
CA ARG A 19 -3.46 -61.54 -23.49
C ARG A 19 -4.66 -61.14 -22.59
N LYS A 20 -4.66 -61.47 -21.29
CA LYS A 20 -5.73 -61.07 -20.35
C LYS A 20 -5.59 -59.63 -19.85
N ALA A 21 -4.40 -59.03 -19.90
CA ALA A 21 -4.17 -57.66 -19.47
C ALA A 21 -4.56 -56.57 -20.51
N ARG A 22 -4.94 -56.96 -21.74
CA ARG A 22 -5.29 -56.03 -22.81
C ARG A 22 -6.79 -55.76 -22.98
N ALA A 23 -7.65 -56.33 -22.16
CA ALA A 23 -9.09 -56.32 -22.43
C ALA A 23 -9.94 -55.49 -21.43
N THR A 24 -9.36 -54.52 -20.72
CA THR A 24 -10.20 -53.63 -19.89
C THR A 24 -9.63 -52.23 -19.78
N VAL A 25 -9.19 -51.65 -20.90
CA VAL A 25 -9.25 -50.19 -20.99
C VAL A 25 -10.70 -49.87 -21.36
N ARG A 26 -11.55 -49.74 -20.36
CA ARG A 26 -12.83 -49.05 -20.53
C ARG A 26 -12.46 -47.68 -21.06
N ARG A 27 -12.69 -47.42 -22.34
CA ARG A 27 -12.82 -46.08 -22.85
C ARG A 27 -13.95 -45.47 -22.02
N CYS A 28 -13.61 -44.63 -21.00
CA CYS A 28 -14.55 -43.67 -20.48
C CYS A 28 -15.01 -42.93 -21.72
N GLY A 29 -16.26 -43.16 -22.12
CA GLY A 29 -16.85 -42.43 -23.23
C GLY A 29 -16.60 -40.95 -22.98
N GLU A 30 -15.93 -40.27 -23.90
CA GLU A 30 -15.86 -38.84 -23.96
C GLU A 30 -17.31 -38.37 -24.20
N ALA A 31 -18.06 -38.21 -23.08
CA ALA A 31 -19.33 -37.54 -23.11
C ALA A 31 -19.01 -36.10 -23.46
N GLY A 32 -19.06 -35.75 -24.74
CA GLY A 32 -18.94 -34.38 -25.18
C GLY A 32 -20.03 -33.56 -24.52
N PHE A 33 -19.64 -32.39 -24.00
CA PHE A 33 -20.61 -31.46 -23.42
C PHE A 33 -21.66 -31.08 -24.46
N SER A 34 -22.93 -31.13 -24.06
CA SER A 34 -24.03 -30.63 -24.89
C SER A 34 -23.84 -29.10 -25.08
N LEU A 35 -24.11 -28.62 -26.31
CA LEU A 35 -24.08 -27.19 -26.61
C LEU A 35 -24.98 -26.39 -25.64
N VAL A 36 -26.13 -26.97 -25.28
CA VAL A 36 -27.08 -26.38 -24.31
C VAL A 36 -26.48 -26.28 -22.93
N GLU A 37 -25.72 -27.29 -22.48
CA GLU A 37 -25.06 -27.30 -21.16
C GLU A 37 -24.01 -26.19 -21.04
N VAL A 38 -23.19 -26.00 -22.10
CA VAL A 38 -22.21 -24.90 -22.14
C VAL A 38 -22.92 -23.55 -22.13
N LEU A 39 -24.05 -23.41 -22.84
CA LEU A 39 -24.82 -22.17 -22.88
C LEU A 39 -25.41 -21.83 -21.50
N VAL A 40 -25.98 -22.81 -20.79
CA VAL A 40 -26.51 -22.64 -19.43
C VAL A 40 -25.39 -22.27 -18.45
N VAL A 41 -24.23 -22.93 -18.53
CA VAL A 41 -23.07 -22.61 -17.67
C VAL A 41 -22.60 -21.18 -17.91
N MET A 42 -22.48 -20.74 -19.18
CA MET A 42 -22.08 -19.37 -19.49
C MET A 42 -23.10 -18.34 -19.00
N LEU A 43 -24.41 -18.65 -19.07
CA LEU A 43 -25.46 -17.78 -18.52
C LEU A 43 -25.29 -17.63 -16.98
N ILE A 44 -25.13 -18.73 -16.27
CA ILE A 44 -24.94 -18.71 -14.80
C ILE A 44 -23.67 -17.94 -14.43
N LEU A 45 -22.54 -18.20 -15.11
CA LEU A 45 -21.29 -17.48 -14.89
C LEU A 45 -21.43 -15.98 -15.14
N GLY A 46 -22.19 -15.59 -16.18
CA GLY A 46 -22.49 -14.19 -16.48
C GLY A 46 -23.24 -13.49 -15.35
N ILE A 47 -24.27 -14.14 -14.78
CA ILE A 47 -25.03 -13.59 -13.65
C ILE A 47 -24.16 -13.46 -12.39
N VAL A 48 -23.38 -14.50 -12.06
CA VAL A 48 -22.47 -14.46 -10.91
C VAL A 48 -21.40 -13.38 -11.07
N ALA A 49 -20.80 -13.26 -12.25
CA ALA A 49 -19.82 -12.22 -12.55
C ALA A 49 -20.42 -10.80 -12.40
N ALA A 50 -21.64 -10.58 -12.88
CA ALA A 50 -22.29 -9.27 -12.77
C ALA A 50 -22.51 -8.83 -11.31
N MET A 51 -22.73 -9.76 -10.40
CA MET A 51 -22.86 -9.48 -8.96
C MET A 51 -21.50 -9.34 -8.24
N ALA A 52 -20.48 -10.07 -8.69
CA ALA A 52 -19.18 -10.10 -8.05
C ALA A 52 -18.33 -8.84 -8.32
N ILE A 53 -18.41 -8.27 -9.53
CA ILE A 53 -17.58 -7.15 -9.96
C ILE A 53 -17.71 -5.92 -9.05
N PRO A 54 -18.90 -5.39 -8.69
CA PRO A 54 -19.01 -4.19 -7.86
C PRO A 54 -18.47 -4.42 -6.43
N GLY A 55 -18.63 -5.62 -5.89
CA GLY A 55 -18.06 -6.00 -4.59
C GLY A 55 -16.54 -5.97 -4.60
N TRP A 56 -15.93 -6.53 -5.62
CA TRP A 56 -14.48 -6.55 -5.80
C TRP A 56 -13.87 -5.16 -5.89
N GLN A 57 -14.49 -4.23 -6.61
CA GLN A 57 -14.02 -2.85 -6.72
C GLN A 57 -13.99 -2.11 -5.38
N ARG A 58 -14.99 -2.33 -4.52
CA ARG A 58 -15.02 -1.75 -3.17
C ARG A 58 -13.88 -2.29 -2.29
N ILE A 59 -13.64 -3.60 -2.35
CA ILE A 59 -12.54 -4.24 -1.59
C ILE A 59 -11.20 -3.67 -2.03
N GLN A 60 -10.97 -3.53 -3.34
CA GLN A 60 -9.72 -2.96 -3.85
C GLN A 60 -9.49 -1.51 -3.41
N LYS A 61 -10.54 -0.66 -3.44
CA LYS A 61 -10.43 0.73 -2.96
C LYS A 61 -10.05 0.78 -1.48
N ASN A 62 -10.73 -0.01 -0.64
CA ASN A 62 -10.42 -0.08 0.78
C ASN A 62 -8.99 -0.57 1.03
N ALA A 63 -8.54 -1.60 0.30
CA ALA A 63 -7.19 -2.12 0.45
C ALA A 63 -6.11 -1.08 0.08
N ARG A 64 -6.34 -0.30 -0.98
CA ARG A 64 -5.43 0.80 -1.37
C ARG A 64 -5.37 1.89 -0.31
N LEU A 65 -6.52 2.37 0.15
CA LEU A 65 -6.58 3.41 1.17
C LEU A 65 -5.90 2.98 2.47
N ASN A 66 -6.15 1.74 2.92
CA ASN A 66 -5.46 1.16 4.07
C ASN A 66 -3.95 1.05 3.85
N GLY A 67 -3.52 0.56 2.69
CA GLY A 67 -2.11 0.44 2.35
C GLY A 67 -1.39 1.78 2.40
N ASP A 68 -1.96 2.82 1.80
CA ASP A 68 -1.38 4.16 1.81
C ASP A 68 -1.34 4.77 3.22
N ALA A 69 -2.37 4.54 4.04
CA ALA A 69 -2.37 4.99 5.42
C ALA A 69 -1.27 4.31 6.26
N HIS A 70 -1.07 3.02 6.09
CA HIS A 70 0.04 2.29 6.72
C HIS A 70 1.39 2.81 6.26
N ASN A 71 1.58 3.01 4.97
CA ASN A 71 2.84 3.54 4.42
C ASN A 71 3.18 4.92 5.00
N ILE A 72 2.19 5.79 5.19
CA ILE A 72 2.38 7.10 5.85
C ILE A 72 2.72 6.90 7.34
N GLY A 73 2.07 5.97 8.03
CA GLY A 73 2.40 5.63 9.41
C GLY A 73 3.84 5.14 9.56
N GLU A 74 4.30 4.29 8.65
CA GLU A 74 5.68 3.84 8.58
C GLU A 74 6.65 4.98 8.29
N ALA A 75 6.32 5.85 7.34
CA ALA A 75 7.13 7.03 7.04
C ALA A 75 7.27 7.96 8.26
N LEU A 76 6.21 8.15 9.05
CA LEU A 76 6.28 8.90 10.31
C LEU A 76 7.19 8.23 11.34
N ALA A 77 7.11 6.90 11.46
CA ALA A 77 7.98 6.15 12.36
C ALA A 77 9.45 6.25 11.93
N VAL A 78 9.72 6.14 10.62
CA VAL A 78 11.07 6.32 10.05
C VAL A 78 11.58 7.73 10.30
N ALA A 79 10.78 8.77 10.02
CA ALA A 79 11.16 10.15 10.26
C ALA A 79 11.51 10.39 11.73
N LYS A 80 10.70 9.88 12.66
CA LYS A 80 10.96 9.94 14.09
C LYS A 80 12.31 9.29 14.47
N MET A 81 12.56 8.07 13.96
CA MET A 81 13.82 7.37 14.21
C MET A 81 15.01 8.11 13.61
N ARG A 82 14.90 8.62 12.39
CA ARG A 82 15.96 9.39 11.73
C ARG A 82 16.32 10.67 12.47
N ALA A 83 15.30 11.39 12.95
CA ALA A 83 15.51 12.58 13.75
C ALA A 83 16.34 12.29 15.01
N GLY A 84 16.01 11.24 15.76
CA GLY A 84 16.76 10.83 16.95
C GLY A 84 18.14 10.26 16.65
N ALA A 85 18.26 9.43 15.61
CA ALA A 85 19.54 8.79 15.27
C ALA A 85 20.58 9.78 14.72
N ASN A 86 20.16 10.76 13.94
CA ASN A 86 21.04 11.75 13.33
C ASN A 86 21.16 13.04 14.14
N PHE A 87 20.47 13.13 15.30
CA PHE A 87 20.44 14.33 16.14
C PHE A 87 20.07 15.62 15.37
N THR A 88 19.20 15.48 14.36
CA THR A 88 18.77 16.57 13.50
C THR A 88 17.25 16.56 13.33
N TYR A 89 16.72 17.50 12.57
CA TYR A 89 15.30 17.47 12.21
C TYR A 89 15.06 16.46 11.11
N SER A 90 13.91 15.77 11.16
CA SER A 90 13.40 14.95 10.08
C SER A 90 11.92 15.22 9.90
N ARG A 91 11.38 15.03 8.70
CA ARG A 91 9.98 15.30 8.41
C ARG A 91 9.41 14.24 7.48
N VAL A 92 8.11 14.02 7.56
CA VAL A 92 7.35 13.46 6.46
C VAL A 92 6.85 14.62 5.63
N PHE A 93 7.25 14.66 4.38
CA PHE A 93 6.94 15.70 3.41
C PHE A 93 5.91 15.17 2.43
N PHE A 94 4.69 15.73 2.50
CA PHE A 94 3.59 15.40 1.60
C PHE A 94 3.40 16.56 0.62
N PHE A 95 3.35 16.26 -0.68
CA PHE A 95 3.28 17.27 -1.73
C PHE A 95 2.53 16.77 -2.96
N THR A 96 2.04 17.70 -3.76
CA THR A 96 1.45 17.41 -5.07
C THR A 96 2.49 17.71 -6.16
N GLY A 97 2.81 16.71 -6.97
CA GLY A 97 3.72 16.85 -8.07
C GLY A 97 3.11 17.65 -9.24
N THR A 98 3.95 17.99 -10.21
CA THR A 98 3.53 18.71 -11.44
C THR A 98 2.55 17.90 -12.29
N ASP A 99 2.56 16.59 -12.18
CA ASP A 99 1.64 15.63 -12.80
C ASP A 99 0.30 15.49 -12.05
N LYS A 100 0.08 16.31 -11.01
CA LYS A 100 -1.05 16.26 -10.08
C LYS A 100 -1.14 14.97 -9.25
N THR A 101 -0.13 14.14 -9.29
CA THR A 101 -0.01 13.00 -8.39
C THR A 101 0.47 13.46 -7.02
N GLN A 102 -0.09 12.89 -5.97
CA GLN A 102 0.32 13.20 -4.61
C GLN A 102 1.36 12.20 -4.15
N TYR A 103 2.41 12.74 -3.57
CA TYR A 103 3.59 12.03 -3.10
C TYR A 103 3.84 12.32 -1.63
N PHE A 104 4.50 11.39 -0.97
CA PHE A 104 5.09 11.61 0.34
C PHE A 104 6.46 10.96 0.41
N ARG A 105 7.35 11.55 1.21
CA ARG A 105 8.68 11.03 1.47
C ARG A 105 9.17 11.47 2.83
N VAL A 106 10.24 10.83 3.30
CA VAL A 106 10.96 11.27 4.49
C VAL A 106 12.12 12.16 4.05
N ASP A 107 12.21 13.36 4.61
CA ASP A 107 13.37 14.23 4.44
C ASP A 107 14.10 14.40 5.79
N THR A 108 15.41 14.50 5.73
CA THR A 108 16.26 14.83 6.87
C THR A 108 16.91 16.20 6.67
N TRP A 109 17.08 16.95 7.75
CA TRP A 109 17.73 18.23 7.70
C TRP A 109 19.27 18.06 7.69
N ASN A 110 19.90 18.55 6.63
CA ASN A 110 21.34 18.59 6.54
C ASN A 110 21.86 19.92 7.10
N THR A 111 22.54 19.86 8.27
CA THR A 111 23.06 21.04 8.97
C THR A 111 24.22 21.72 8.26
N THR A 112 24.98 20.98 7.46
CA THR A 112 26.12 21.52 6.70
C THR A 112 25.65 22.33 5.51
N LEU A 113 24.61 21.85 4.84
CA LEU A 113 24.06 22.47 3.62
C LEU A 113 22.88 23.40 3.93
N ASN A 114 22.41 23.42 5.18
CA ASN A 114 21.22 24.17 5.60
C ASN A 114 19.99 23.90 4.72
N CYS A 115 19.74 22.63 4.43
CA CYS A 115 18.59 22.26 3.61
C CYS A 115 18.04 20.87 3.91
N TRP A 116 16.79 20.66 3.46
CA TRP A 116 16.13 19.38 3.52
C TRP A 116 16.60 18.46 2.39
N VAL A 117 16.95 17.23 2.74
CA VAL A 117 17.44 16.21 1.81
C VAL A 117 16.57 14.95 2.00
N PRO A 118 16.08 14.34 0.92
CA PRO A 118 15.39 13.04 1.02
C PRO A 118 16.25 12.00 1.74
N ASP A 119 15.64 11.21 2.60
CA ASP A 119 16.34 10.17 3.35
C ASP A 119 16.99 9.15 2.40
N GLY A 120 18.25 8.82 2.66
CA GLY A 120 19.03 7.93 1.82
C GLY A 120 19.79 8.61 0.67
N LEU A 121 19.53 9.88 0.37
CA LEU A 121 20.36 10.65 -0.57
C LEU A 121 21.64 11.14 0.12
N PRO A 122 22.80 11.02 -0.53
CA PRO A 122 24.07 11.49 0.03
C PRO A 122 24.18 13.02 0.13
N GLY A 123 23.27 13.74 -0.52
CA GLY A 123 23.25 15.21 -0.56
C GLY A 123 22.19 15.74 -1.52
N PRO A 124 22.07 17.06 -1.65
CA PRO A 124 21.14 17.66 -2.59
C PRO A 124 21.54 17.32 -4.03
N LEU A 125 20.56 17.03 -4.87
CA LEU A 125 20.78 16.84 -6.30
C LEU A 125 21.26 18.15 -6.94
N ASN A 126 22.39 18.07 -7.65
CA ASN A 126 23.00 19.22 -8.37
C ASN A 126 23.27 20.45 -7.47
N GLY A 127 23.55 20.24 -6.19
CA GLY A 127 23.83 21.33 -5.25
C GLY A 127 22.64 22.16 -4.82
N ASN A 128 21.44 21.86 -5.29
CA ASN A 128 20.20 22.56 -4.90
C ASN A 128 19.42 21.78 -3.86
N CYS A 129 18.92 22.47 -2.86
CA CYS A 129 17.98 21.90 -1.90
C CYS A 129 16.68 21.52 -2.63
N ILE A 130 16.26 20.25 -2.44
CA ILE A 130 15.07 19.74 -3.11
C ILE A 130 13.83 20.29 -2.40
N THR A 131 12.98 21.00 -3.14
CA THR A 131 11.72 21.53 -2.62
C THR A 131 10.54 20.65 -2.99
N THR A 132 9.91 20.88 -4.13
CA THR A 132 8.68 20.18 -4.57
C THR A 132 8.90 19.21 -5.72
N SER A 133 10.14 19.06 -6.20
CA SER A 133 10.42 18.13 -7.28
C SER A 133 10.40 16.70 -6.77
N ALA A 134 9.69 15.84 -7.47
CA ALA A 134 9.78 14.41 -7.26
C ALA A 134 11.20 13.91 -7.59
N VAL A 135 11.73 13.05 -6.72
CA VAL A 135 13.05 12.44 -6.89
C VAL A 135 12.84 10.95 -7.00
N THR A 136 12.93 10.43 -8.21
CA THR A 136 12.66 9.02 -8.50
C THR A 136 13.38 8.08 -7.53
N GLY A 137 12.62 7.24 -6.86
CA GLY A 137 13.12 6.24 -5.91
C GLY A 137 13.18 6.68 -4.45
N TYR A 138 12.83 7.92 -4.14
CA TYR A 138 12.83 8.45 -2.76
C TYR A 138 11.44 8.88 -2.27
N GLU A 139 10.48 8.95 -3.16
CA GLU A 139 9.08 9.23 -2.82
C GLU A 139 8.19 8.01 -3.03
N ASN A 140 7.13 7.97 -2.25
CA ASN A 140 6.01 7.07 -2.44
C ASN A 140 4.83 7.86 -2.98
N ASN A 141 4.20 7.38 -4.04
CA ASN A 141 2.98 7.96 -4.58
C ASN A 141 1.76 7.32 -3.91
N LEU A 142 0.70 8.11 -3.76
CA LEU A 142 -0.58 7.56 -3.34
C LEU A 142 -1.17 6.65 -4.41
N SER A 143 -1.86 5.62 -3.99
CA SER A 143 -2.54 4.68 -4.86
C SER A 143 -3.62 5.37 -5.69
N ARG A 144 -3.85 4.87 -6.91
CA ARG A 144 -4.89 5.42 -7.79
C ARG A 144 -6.25 5.44 -7.11
N GLY A 145 -6.85 6.63 -7.05
CA GLY A 145 -8.16 6.87 -6.44
C GLY A 145 -8.11 7.15 -4.95
N VAL A 146 -6.92 7.30 -4.37
CA VAL A 146 -6.68 7.84 -3.03
C VAL A 146 -6.14 9.26 -3.18
N SER A 147 -6.61 10.17 -2.36
CA SER A 147 -6.15 11.56 -2.31
C SER A 147 -5.98 12.04 -0.88
N GLY A 148 -5.07 12.99 -0.68
CA GLY A 148 -4.90 13.67 0.60
C GLY A 148 -6.05 14.64 0.87
N GLY A 149 -6.54 14.66 2.11
CA GLY A 149 -7.59 15.55 2.57
C GLY A 149 -8.74 14.86 3.28
N PHE A 150 -9.72 15.65 3.66
CA PHE A 150 -10.88 15.18 4.45
C PHE A 150 -12.01 14.61 3.60
N GLY A 151 -11.91 14.68 2.27
CA GLY A 151 -13.00 14.29 1.38
C GLY A 151 -14.25 15.14 1.66
N SER A 152 -15.38 14.47 1.92
CA SER A 152 -16.65 15.11 2.29
C SER A 152 -16.80 15.33 3.81
N LEU A 153 -15.83 14.89 4.64
CA LEU A 153 -15.89 15.06 6.09
C LEU A 153 -15.44 16.47 6.48
N SER A 154 -16.23 17.11 7.33
CA SER A 154 -15.91 18.41 7.92
C SER A 154 -15.40 18.29 9.36
N THR A 155 -15.45 17.10 9.95
CA THR A 155 -15.11 16.86 11.35
C THR A 155 -13.82 16.07 11.46
N VAL A 156 -12.95 16.48 12.37
CA VAL A 156 -11.74 15.77 12.78
C VAL A 156 -12.06 14.74 13.87
N PRO A 157 -11.19 13.75 14.14
CA PRO A 157 -11.41 12.77 15.21
C PRO A 157 -11.68 13.48 16.54
N SER A 158 -12.84 13.25 17.12
CA SER A 158 -13.27 13.88 18.37
C SER A 158 -12.81 13.16 19.64
N ASN A 159 -12.18 12.01 19.50
CA ASN A 159 -11.69 11.19 20.62
C ASN A 159 -10.37 11.72 21.23
N PHE A 160 -9.84 12.78 20.68
CA PHE A 160 -8.75 13.54 21.28
C PHE A 160 -9.31 14.68 22.12
N VAL A 161 -8.62 15.03 23.20
CA VAL A 161 -8.90 16.21 24.03
C VAL A 161 -8.88 17.49 23.21
N THR A 162 -8.17 17.46 22.07
CA THR A 162 -8.16 18.54 21.07
C THR A 162 -8.28 17.93 19.67
N SER A 163 -9.06 18.60 18.81
CA SER A 163 -9.15 18.24 17.41
C SER A 163 -7.76 18.32 16.74
N VAL A 164 -7.34 17.26 16.05
CA VAL A 164 -6.06 17.27 15.34
C VAL A 164 -6.31 17.74 13.91
N ALA A 165 -5.91 18.97 13.63
CA ALA A 165 -5.98 19.54 12.29
C ALA A 165 -5.06 18.79 11.30
N GLN A 166 -5.29 19.01 10.02
CA GLN A 166 -4.34 18.58 9.00
C GLN A 166 -2.98 19.21 9.27
N ALA A 167 -1.92 18.47 9.00
CA ALA A 167 -0.55 18.93 9.13
C ALA A 167 -0.35 20.22 8.33
N GLY A 168 0.35 21.19 8.93
CA GLY A 168 0.63 22.49 8.31
C GLY A 168 1.57 22.40 7.11
N GLY A 169 1.66 23.49 6.36
CA GLY A 169 2.57 23.58 5.20
C GLY A 169 4.03 23.41 5.58
N CYS A 170 4.79 22.90 4.65
CA CYS A 170 6.19 22.60 4.84
C CYS A 170 7.08 23.82 4.67
N TRP A 171 8.03 24.02 5.56
CA TRP A 171 9.05 25.06 5.44
C TRP A 171 10.13 24.65 4.43
N GLY A 172 10.54 25.59 3.58
CA GLY A 172 11.58 25.35 2.59
C GLY A 172 12.98 25.14 3.19
N GLY A 173 13.15 25.62 4.42
CA GLY A 173 14.45 25.67 5.09
C GLY A 173 15.18 27.01 4.81
N GLY A 174 16.26 27.22 5.51
CA GLY A 174 17.06 28.44 5.43
C GLY A 174 18.22 28.33 6.42
N THR A 175 18.39 29.32 7.29
CA THR A 175 19.38 29.23 8.37
C THR A 175 19.06 28.14 9.39
N THR A 176 17.80 27.74 9.47
CA THR A 176 17.32 26.62 10.31
C THR A 176 16.29 25.79 9.51
N ALA A 177 16.02 24.56 10.00
CA ALA A 177 15.04 23.65 9.39
C ALA A 177 13.62 24.23 9.24
N MET A 178 13.23 25.12 10.16
CA MET A 178 11.90 25.75 10.21
C MET A 178 11.91 27.21 9.73
N ALA A 179 12.96 27.61 9.00
CA ALA A 179 13.07 28.95 8.43
C ALA A 179 12.62 28.98 6.95
N GLY A 180 12.56 30.16 6.40
CA GLY A 180 12.17 30.40 5.01
C GLY A 180 10.67 30.55 4.83
N SER A 181 10.21 30.46 3.59
CA SER A 181 8.79 30.49 3.24
C SER A 181 8.18 29.07 3.28
N GLN A 182 6.89 29.01 3.56
CA GLN A 182 6.14 27.78 3.38
C GLN A 182 6.01 27.44 1.90
N ILE A 183 6.16 26.18 1.58
CA ILE A 183 6.00 25.65 0.21
C ILE A 183 4.50 25.43 -0.02
N ALA A 184 3.95 26.00 -1.08
CA ALA A 184 2.54 25.82 -1.44
C ALA A 184 2.22 24.34 -1.73
N ASP A 185 0.98 23.96 -1.48
CA ASP A 185 0.43 22.62 -1.76
C ASP A 185 1.21 21.47 -1.08
N THR A 186 1.74 21.74 0.11
CA THR A 186 2.48 20.78 0.92
C THR A 186 1.92 20.66 2.33
N SER A 187 2.17 19.51 2.97
CA SER A 187 1.87 19.27 4.37
C SER A 187 3.02 18.49 5.01
N CYS A 188 3.42 18.89 6.23
CA CYS A 188 4.52 18.26 6.94
C CYS A 188 4.21 17.97 8.40
N ILE A 189 4.73 16.85 8.86
CA ILE A 189 4.95 16.58 10.27
C ILE A 189 6.46 16.54 10.47
N VAL A 190 6.98 17.44 11.30
CA VAL A 190 8.41 17.63 11.54
C VAL A 190 8.76 17.12 12.93
N PHE A 191 9.78 16.29 13.02
CA PHE A 191 10.35 15.78 14.26
C PHE A 191 11.64 16.52 14.57
N ASN A 192 11.82 16.90 15.84
CA ASN A 192 13.06 17.51 16.34
C ASN A 192 14.16 16.44 16.58
N SER A 193 15.35 16.87 16.91
CA SER A 193 16.51 16.00 17.17
C SER A 193 16.33 14.98 18.30
N ARG A 194 15.26 15.07 19.07
CA ARG A 194 14.90 14.09 20.11
C ARG A 194 13.81 13.12 19.65
N GLY A 195 13.34 13.23 18.41
CA GLY A 195 12.26 12.42 17.86
C GLY A 195 10.85 12.85 18.32
N PHE A 196 10.68 14.06 18.86
CA PHE A 196 9.37 14.60 19.18
C PHE A 196 8.87 15.49 18.06
N PRO A 197 7.57 15.40 17.71
CA PRO A 197 7.00 16.31 16.74
C PRO A 197 7.05 17.74 17.22
N THR A 198 7.32 18.68 16.33
CA THR A 198 7.35 20.12 16.65
C THR A 198 5.96 20.70 16.84
N ALA A 199 4.95 20.05 16.23
CA ALA A 199 3.53 20.38 16.40
C ALA A 199 2.68 19.13 16.26
N SER A 200 1.49 19.11 16.86
CA SER A 200 0.49 18.09 16.58
C SER A 200 -0.07 18.28 15.17
N GLY A 201 -0.40 17.21 14.50
CA GLY A 201 -1.00 17.25 13.16
C GLY A 201 -1.34 15.87 12.65
N GLY A 202 -2.06 15.80 11.55
CA GLY A 202 -2.43 14.54 10.92
C GLY A 202 -2.37 14.61 9.39
N PHE A 203 -2.10 13.48 8.80
CA PHE A 203 -2.33 13.25 7.37
C PHE A 203 -3.68 12.56 7.20
N TYR A 204 -4.50 13.13 6.35
CA TYR A 204 -5.83 12.62 6.04
C TYR A 204 -5.85 12.15 4.60
N LEU A 205 -6.35 10.93 4.40
CA LEU A 205 -6.45 10.28 3.09
C LEU A 205 -7.89 9.87 2.83
N THR A 206 -8.35 10.04 1.63
CA THR A 206 -9.72 9.66 1.23
C THR A 206 -9.75 8.96 -0.12
N ASP A 207 -10.69 8.03 -0.27
CA ASP A 207 -11.10 7.44 -1.54
C ASP A 207 -12.46 7.98 -2.04
N GLY A 208 -12.96 9.03 -1.36
CA GLY A 208 -14.29 9.62 -1.60
C GLY A 208 -15.41 8.95 -0.81
N THR A 209 -15.21 7.77 -0.22
CA THR A 209 -16.21 7.05 0.58
C THR A 209 -15.80 6.90 2.03
N ARG A 210 -14.50 6.84 2.28
CA ARG A 210 -13.87 6.73 3.59
C ARG A 210 -12.75 7.73 3.73
N VAL A 211 -12.45 8.05 4.97
CA VAL A 211 -11.30 8.88 5.32
C VAL A 211 -10.48 8.13 6.36
N PHE A 212 -9.19 8.00 6.10
CA PHE A 212 -8.18 7.60 7.05
C PHE A 212 -7.45 8.81 7.58
N ALA A 213 -7.18 8.83 8.87
CA ALA A 213 -6.35 9.83 9.51
C ALA A 213 -5.18 9.13 10.22
N VAL A 214 -3.96 9.54 9.90
CA VAL A 214 -2.75 9.17 10.65
C VAL A 214 -2.29 10.42 11.38
N VAL A 215 -2.46 10.45 12.67
CA VAL A 215 -2.27 11.63 13.50
C VAL A 215 -1.14 11.44 14.49
N THR A 216 -0.45 12.51 14.81
CA THR A 216 0.57 12.52 15.85
C THR A 216 0.32 13.67 16.83
N ASN A 217 0.56 13.41 18.10
CA ASN A 217 0.53 14.44 19.14
C ASN A 217 1.95 14.95 19.45
N THR A 218 2.06 16.03 20.22
CA THR A 218 3.36 16.61 20.59
C THR A 218 4.26 15.69 21.42
N MET A 219 3.71 14.63 22.00
CA MET A 219 4.46 13.58 22.69
C MET A 219 5.00 12.50 21.74
N GLY A 220 4.72 12.60 20.44
CA GLY A 220 5.17 11.65 19.44
C GLY A 220 4.42 10.31 19.44
N LEU A 221 3.23 10.26 20.05
CA LEU A 221 2.31 9.14 19.91
C LEU A 221 1.59 9.25 18.57
N MET A 222 1.54 8.15 17.85
CA MET A 222 0.89 8.06 16.55
C MET A 222 -0.36 7.20 16.68
N HIS A 223 -1.46 7.66 16.10
CA HIS A 223 -2.72 6.93 16.09
C HIS A 223 -3.32 6.98 14.70
N SER A 224 -3.95 5.89 14.31
CA SER A 224 -4.69 5.79 13.06
C SER A 224 -6.19 5.73 13.36
N TYR A 225 -6.96 6.45 12.57
CA TYR A 225 -8.42 6.50 12.66
C TYR A 225 -9.02 6.31 11.29
N VAL A 226 -10.21 5.75 11.27
CA VAL A 226 -11.02 5.61 10.06
C VAL A 226 -12.40 6.18 10.32
N SER A 227 -12.96 6.86 9.31
CA SER A 227 -14.33 7.31 9.31
C SER A 227 -14.97 7.01 7.96
N ASP A 228 -16.22 6.57 7.98
CA ASP A 228 -17.04 6.50 6.79
C ASP A 228 -17.65 7.90 6.52
N ALA A 229 -17.57 8.37 5.28
CA ALA A 229 -18.10 9.67 4.88
C ALA A 229 -19.61 9.80 5.13
N ALA A 230 -20.35 8.70 5.13
CA ALA A 230 -21.78 8.68 5.38
C ALA A 230 -22.17 8.90 6.85
N THR A 231 -21.34 8.42 7.79
CA THR A 231 -21.66 8.46 9.24
C THR A 231 -20.92 9.57 9.98
N ALA A 232 -19.85 10.09 9.39
CA ALA A 232 -18.95 11.07 9.98
C ALA A 232 -18.45 10.70 11.39
N SER A 233 -18.44 9.39 11.70
CA SER A 233 -17.99 8.84 12.97
C SER A 233 -16.57 8.27 12.85
N TRP A 234 -15.69 8.69 13.75
CA TRP A 234 -14.31 8.24 13.77
C TRP A 234 -14.14 7.03 14.71
N HIS A 235 -13.45 6.03 14.22
CA HIS A 235 -13.08 4.84 14.96
C HIS A 235 -11.56 4.67 14.97
N ALA A 236 -11.00 4.26 16.10
CA ALA A 236 -9.59 3.89 16.16
C ALA A 236 -9.34 2.65 15.29
N TYR A 237 -8.22 2.63 14.60
CA TYR A 237 -7.81 1.57 13.68
C TYR A 237 -6.52 0.92 14.18
#